data_e9f1bd9fbd763296f4c1c2dc08d937ca
#
_entry.id   e9f1bd9fbd763296f4c1c2dc08d937ca
#
_cell.length_a   1.000
_cell.length_b   1.000
_cell.length_c   1.000
_cell.angle_alpha   90.00
_cell.angle_beta   90.00
_cell.angle_gamma   90.00
#
_symmetry.space_group_name_H-M   'P 1'
#
loop_
_entity.id
_entity.type
_entity.pdbx_description
1 polymer ?
#
loop_
_entity_poly.entity_id
_entity_poly.type
_entity_poly.pdbx_seq_one_letter_code
_entity_poly.pdbx_strand_id
1 'polypeptide(L)'
;MRKEAPPDAFGNSAREYEFGRPEWPEELVDRVGSELELPPEATVLDVGAGTGKLTRSLVPRFARVIAVEPDDAMRAVLEEVVAEAEALRGSAQAIPLDDESVDAVFAAEAFHWFATNETVAEIARVLRPGGGLGIFWNVDFGDPEPPMGDEVDGVLDEAFAKGGAPGIEKMLSGEWRKPLEASAFGPLGEADVERVVRRTHDQWLANMLSVSSIASLSDADREQVAARLRELVPNTEYQWSIRTVAYWTRLAA
;
A
#
# COMPACT_ATOMS: atom_id res chain seq x y z
N MET A 1 -18.02 16.17 7.80
CA MET A 1 -17.82 14.72 7.64
C MET A 1 -17.05 14.54 6.34
N ARG A 2 -15.75 14.25 6.42
CA ARG A 2 -14.95 13.87 5.23
C ARG A 2 -15.38 12.45 4.84
N LYS A 3 -15.76 12.26 3.58
CA LYS A 3 -16.06 10.92 3.06
C LYS A 3 -14.77 10.10 3.09
N GLU A 4 -14.77 8.98 3.79
CA GLU A 4 -13.77 7.93 3.58
C GLU A 4 -13.91 7.45 2.13
N ALA A 5 -12.77 7.17 1.47
CA ALA A 5 -12.84 6.56 0.16
C ALA A 5 -13.57 5.20 0.32
N PRO A 6 -14.61 4.93 -0.48
CA PRO A 6 -15.28 3.64 -0.41
C PRO A 6 -14.29 2.52 -0.72
N PRO A 7 -14.47 1.30 -0.16
CA PRO A 7 -13.58 0.16 -0.39
C PRO A 7 -13.36 -0.20 -1.86
N ASP A 8 -14.27 0.18 -2.73
CA ASP A 8 -14.30 -0.08 -4.17
C ASP A 8 -13.80 1.11 -5.02
N ALA A 9 -13.23 2.16 -4.41
CA ALA A 9 -12.77 3.36 -5.12
C ALA A 9 -11.58 3.10 -6.06
N PHE A 10 -10.86 2.00 -5.89
CA PHE A 10 -9.65 1.68 -6.64
C PHE A 10 -9.87 0.72 -7.81
N GLY A 11 -11.05 0.09 -7.93
CA GLY A 11 -11.31 -0.93 -8.94
C GLY A 11 -11.10 -0.48 -10.38
N ASN A 12 -11.49 0.75 -10.71
CA ASN A 12 -11.29 1.31 -12.06
C ASN A 12 -9.82 1.67 -12.36
N SER A 13 -8.95 1.70 -11.35
CA SER A 13 -7.53 2.03 -11.46
C SER A 13 -6.59 0.88 -11.09
N ALA A 14 -7.11 -0.34 -10.90
CA ALA A 14 -6.30 -1.48 -10.45
C ALA A 14 -5.13 -1.80 -11.40
N ARG A 15 -5.37 -1.75 -12.72
CA ARG A 15 -4.31 -1.99 -13.70
C ARG A 15 -3.30 -0.85 -13.80
N GLU A 16 -3.73 0.40 -13.66
CA GLU A 16 -2.81 1.54 -13.56
C GLU A 16 -2.00 1.46 -12.28
N TYR A 17 -2.62 1.08 -11.16
CA TYR A 17 -1.92 0.85 -9.90
C TYR A 17 -0.84 -0.21 -10.07
N GLU A 18 -1.18 -1.38 -10.63
CA GLU A 18 -0.22 -2.46 -10.87
C GLU A 18 0.92 -2.04 -11.79
N PHE A 19 0.62 -1.33 -12.87
CA PHE A 19 1.60 -0.91 -13.87
C PHE A 19 2.47 0.25 -13.39
N GLY A 20 1.88 1.22 -12.67
CA GLY A 20 2.53 2.49 -12.31
C GLY A 20 3.30 2.44 -11.00
N ARG A 21 2.76 1.77 -9.97
CA ARG A 21 3.37 1.79 -8.64
C ARG A 21 4.70 1.03 -8.60
N PRO A 22 5.71 1.57 -7.88
CA PRO A 22 6.98 0.88 -7.71
C PRO A 22 6.84 -0.41 -6.91
N GLU A 23 7.75 -1.36 -7.16
CA GLU A 23 7.92 -2.53 -6.31
C GLU A 23 8.52 -2.13 -4.95
N TRP A 24 8.36 -2.96 -3.93
CA TRP A 24 8.93 -2.74 -2.61
C TRP A 24 10.44 -3.04 -2.60
N PRO A 25 11.25 -2.32 -1.80
CA PRO A 25 12.68 -2.64 -1.65
C PRO A 25 12.81 -3.97 -0.91
N GLU A 26 13.40 -4.96 -1.57
CA GLU A 26 13.58 -6.32 -1.06
C GLU A 26 14.31 -6.32 0.29
N GLU A 27 15.35 -5.49 0.41
CA GLU A 27 16.15 -5.35 1.64
C GLU A 27 15.33 -4.89 2.85
N LEU A 28 14.28 -4.06 2.62
CA LEU A 28 13.41 -3.61 3.70
C LEU A 28 12.39 -4.69 4.09
N VAL A 29 11.92 -5.47 3.12
CA VAL A 29 11.06 -6.64 3.38
C VAL A 29 11.84 -7.70 4.17
N ASP A 30 13.09 -7.99 3.77
CA ASP A 30 13.98 -8.90 4.48
C ASP A 30 14.27 -8.42 5.91
N ARG A 31 14.51 -7.11 6.07
CA ARG A 31 14.74 -6.50 7.38
C ARG A 31 13.56 -6.72 8.32
N VAL A 32 12.34 -6.41 7.87
CA VAL A 32 11.14 -6.58 8.69
C VAL A 32 10.90 -8.06 9.03
N GLY A 33 11.07 -8.97 8.07
CA GLY A 33 10.99 -10.42 8.32
C GLY A 33 11.97 -10.89 9.39
N SER A 34 13.20 -10.39 9.34
CA SER A 34 14.26 -10.70 10.32
C SER A 34 13.96 -10.13 11.71
N GLU A 35 13.49 -8.88 11.81
CA GLU A 35 13.15 -8.23 13.08
C GLU A 35 11.91 -8.88 13.75
N LEU A 36 11.02 -9.44 12.94
CA LEU A 36 9.89 -10.23 13.40
C LEU A 36 10.27 -11.70 13.67
N GLU A 37 11.53 -12.08 13.44
CA GLU A 37 12.05 -13.45 13.65
C GLU A 37 11.25 -14.52 12.89
N LEU A 38 10.80 -14.19 11.66
CA LEU A 38 9.99 -15.09 10.86
C LEU A 38 10.83 -16.17 10.17
N PRO A 39 10.54 -17.46 10.41
CA PRO A 39 11.20 -18.52 9.67
C PRO A 39 10.61 -18.66 8.24
N PRO A 40 11.34 -19.30 7.31
CA PRO A 40 10.83 -19.54 5.95
C PRO A 40 9.52 -20.34 5.91
N GLU A 41 9.26 -21.16 6.92
CA GLU A 41 8.04 -21.98 7.06
C GLU A 41 6.82 -21.18 7.53
N ALA A 42 6.99 -19.88 7.83
CA ALA A 42 5.92 -19.04 8.35
C ALA A 42 4.73 -18.95 7.40
N THR A 43 3.55 -18.82 8.00
CA THR A 43 2.33 -18.41 7.32
C THR A 43 2.13 -16.93 7.55
N VAL A 44 2.08 -16.13 6.49
CA VAL A 44 1.93 -14.67 6.59
C VAL A 44 0.70 -14.18 5.85
N LEU A 45 0.13 -13.08 6.33
CA LEU A 45 -1.03 -12.40 5.78
C LEU A 45 -0.62 -11.01 5.26
N ASP A 46 -0.98 -10.68 4.02
CA ASP A 46 -0.98 -9.31 3.48
C ASP A 46 -2.42 -8.78 3.53
N VAL A 47 -2.68 -7.77 4.36
CA VAL A 47 -4.02 -7.19 4.56
C VAL A 47 -4.16 -5.84 3.87
N GLY A 48 -5.22 -5.69 3.06
CA GLY A 48 -5.34 -4.58 2.11
C GLY A 48 -4.31 -4.74 0.99
N ALA A 49 -4.20 -5.97 0.46
CA ALA A 49 -3.13 -6.39 -0.44
C ALA A 49 -3.16 -5.67 -1.80
N GLY A 50 -4.29 -5.04 -2.17
CA GLY A 50 -4.46 -4.36 -3.44
C GLY A 50 -4.23 -5.32 -4.62
N THR A 51 -3.33 -4.92 -5.53
CA THR A 51 -2.92 -5.76 -6.67
C THR A 51 -1.82 -6.77 -6.35
N GLY A 52 -1.42 -6.90 -5.07
CA GLY A 52 -0.41 -7.86 -4.63
C GLY A 52 1.04 -7.38 -4.72
N LYS A 53 1.27 -6.07 -4.73
CA LYS A 53 2.64 -5.53 -4.79
C LYS A 53 3.54 -6.02 -3.65
N LEU A 54 3.04 -6.01 -2.40
CA LEU A 54 3.80 -6.56 -1.28
C LEU A 54 3.69 -8.09 -1.27
N THR A 55 2.52 -8.65 -1.54
CA THR A 55 2.30 -10.10 -1.61
C THR A 55 3.36 -10.79 -2.46
N ARG A 56 3.69 -10.22 -3.63
CA ARG A 56 4.73 -10.72 -4.56
C ARG A 56 6.11 -10.77 -3.91
N SER A 57 6.45 -9.80 -3.07
CA SER A 57 7.71 -9.79 -2.33
C SER A 57 7.71 -10.82 -1.18
N LEU A 58 6.54 -11.17 -0.63
CA LEU A 58 6.43 -12.15 0.45
C LEU A 58 6.51 -13.61 -0.04
N VAL A 59 5.94 -13.93 -1.22
CA VAL A 59 5.88 -15.30 -1.78
C VAL A 59 7.25 -16.00 -1.82
N PRO A 60 8.37 -15.39 -2.26
CA PRO A 60 9.65 -16.09 -2.30
C PRO A 60 10.29 -16.31 -0.92
N ARG A 61 9.71 -15.75 0.15
CA ARG A 61 10.28 -15.74 1.51
C ARG A 61 9.59 -16.69 2.46
N PHE A 62 8.30 -16.92 2.28
CA PHE A 62 7.48 -17.63 3.24
C PHE A 62 6.71 -18.77 2.60
N ALA A 63 6.55 -19.87 3.35
CA ALA A 63 5.93 -21.08 2.83
C ALA A 63 4.46 -20.91 2.46
N ARG A 64 3.74 -20.02 3.13
CA ARG A 64 2.34 -19.71 2.82
C ARG A 64 2.08 -18.21 2.93
N VAL A 65 1.62 -17.63 1.85
CA VAL A 65 1.22 -16.21 1.78
C VAL A 65 -0.26 -16.14 1.47
N ILE A 66 -1.01 -15.50 2.38
CA ILE A 66 -2.43 -15.21 2.23
C ILE A 66 -2.54 -13.71 1.97
N ALA A 67 -3.42 -13.32 1.04
CA ALA A 67 -3.67 -11.93 0.71
C ALA A 67 -5.16 -11.62 0.86
N VAL A 68 -5.50 -10.63 1.67
CA VAL A 68 -6.90 -10.20 1.91
C VAL A 68 -7.12 -8.83 1.29
N GLU A 69 -8.08 -8.74 0.35
CA GLU A 69 -8.41 -7.52 -0.37
C GLU A 69 -9.94 -7.40 -0.55
N PRO A 70 -10.56 -6.29 -0.12
CA PRO A 70 -12.00 -6.08 -0.26
C PRO A 70 -12.44 -5.73 -1.69
N ASP A 71 -11.61 -5.00 -2.47
CA ASP A 71 -11.95 -4.58 -3.83
C ASP A 71 -11.79 -5.74 -4.82
N ASP A 72 -12.87 -6.08 -5.51
CA ASP A 72 -12.92 -7.24 -6.42
C ASP A 72 -12.00 -7.04 -7.64
N ALA A 73 -11.81 -5.82 -8.15
CA ALA A 73 -10.97 -5.57 -9.31
C ALA A 73 -9.48 -5.57 -8.95
N MET A 74 -9.11 -5.03 -7.77
CA MET A 74 -7.76 -5.15 -7.22
C MET A 74 -7.41 -6.62 -6.99
N ARG A 75 -8.30 -7.37 -6.34
CA ARG A 75 -8.10 -8.79 -6.06
C ARG A 75 -7.98 -9.63 -7.33
N ALA A 76 -8.77 -9.33 -8.38
CA ALA A 76 -8.66 -10.02 -9.66
C ALA A 76 -7.28 -9.83 -10.32
N VAL A 77 -6.70 -8.62 -10.21
CA VAL A 77 -5.32 -8.37 -10.67
C VAL A 77 -4.32 -9.16 -9.81
N LEU A 78 -4.48 -9.16 -8.47
CA LEU A 78 -3.64 -9.94 -7.56
C LEU A 78 -3.63 -11.43 -7.94
N GLU A 79 -4.80 -12.04 -8.13
CA GLU A 79 -4.95 -13.45 -8.54
C GLU A 79 -4.25 -13.74 -9.89
N GLU A 80 -4.25 -12.77 -10.82
CA GLU A 80 -3.58 -12.89 -12.11
C GLU A 80 -2.05 -12.82 -11.98
N VAL A 81 -1.52 -11.89 -11.12
CA VAL A 81 -0.08 -11.57 -11.10
C VAL A 81 0.69 -12.27 -9.99
N VAL A 82 0.03 -12.82 -8.98
CA VAL A 82 0.61 -13.55 -7.84
C VAL A 82 -0.16 -14.84 -7.57
N ALA A 83 -0.17 -15.73 -8.55
CA ALA A 83 -0.94 -16.97 -8.51
C ALA A 83 -0.52 -17.96 -7.39
N GLU A 84 0.66 -17.75 -6.79
CA GLU A 84 1.19 -18.55 -5.69
C GLU A 84 0.60 -18.15 -4.33
N ALA A 85 -0.01 -16.97 -4.22
CA ALA A 85 -0.65 -16.52 -2.98
C ALA A 85 -2.12 -16.95 -2.93
N GLU A 86 -2.62 -17.17 -1.73
CA GLU A 86 -4.03 -17.44 -1.46
C GLU A 86 -4.79 -16.12 -1.34
N ALA A 87 -5.46 -15.69 -2.41
CA ALA A 87 -6.24 -14.46 -2.41
C ALA A 87 -7.64 -14.67 -1.84
N LEU A 88 -8.02 -13.87 -0.85
CA LEU A 88 -9.30 -13.95 -0.17
C LEU A 88 -10.02 -12.60 -0.21
N ARG A 89 -11.32 -12.64 -0.40
CA ARG A 89 -12.17 -11.47 -0.20
C ARG A 89 -12.40 -11.21 1.29
N GLY A 90 -12.02 -10.03 1.76
CA GLY A 90 -12.21 -9.64 3.16
C GLY A 90 -11.75 -8.21 3.41
N SER A 91 -11.90 -7.74 4.62
CA SER A 91 -11.41 -6.43 5.03
C SER A 91 -10.54 -6.57 6.28
N ALA A 92 -9.80 -5.53 6.62
CA ALA A 92 -8.99 -5.50 7.82
C ALA A 92 -9.82 -5.55 9.13
N GLN A 93 -11.12 -5.20 9.07
CA GLN A 93 -12.06 -5.28 10.18
C GLN A 93 -12.74 -6.66 10.31
N ALA A 94 -12.66 -7.48 9.25
CA ALA A 94 -13.26 -8.82 9.19
C ALA A 94 -12.37 -9.71 8.32
N ILE A 95 -11.28 -10.18 8.89
CA ILE A 95 -10.31 -11.06 8.22
C ILE A 95 -10.87 -12.48 8.18
N PRO A 96 -11.04 -13.09 6.99
CA PRO A 96 -11.67 -14.41 6.86
C PRO A 96 -10.72 -15.56 7.21
N LEU A 97 -10.09 -15.46 8.37
CA LEU A 97 -9.15 -16.46 8.90
C LEU A 97 -9.53 -16.81 10.34
N ASP A 98 -9.16 -18.02 10.77
CA ASP A 98 -9.33 -18.47 12.13
C ASP A 98 -8.40 -17.68 13.09
N ASP A 99 -8.73 -17.73 14.39
CA ASP A 99 -7.88 -17.19 15.45
C ASP A 99 -6.50 -17.89 15.43
N GLU A 100 -5.45 -17.15 15.73
CA GLU A 100 -4.09 -17.67 15.88
C GLU A 100 -3.61 -18.49 14.66
N SER A 101 -3.97 -18.09 13.43
CA SER A 101 -3.72 -18.83 12.20
C SER A 101 -2.47 -18.40 11.44
N VAL A 102 -1.95 -17.17 11.70
CA VAL A 102 -0.79 -16.62 11.00
C VAL A 102 0.33 -16.20 11.94
N ASP A 103 1.57 -16.24 11.45
CA ASP A 103 2.77 -15.86 12.21
C ASP A 103 3.04 -14.35 12.13
N ALA A 104 2.63 -13.74 11.01
CA ALA A 104 2.72 -12.28 10.83
C ALA A 104 1.62 -11.75 9.93
N VAL A 105 1.27 -10.48 10.15
CA VAL A 105 0.42 -9.66 9.29
C VAL A 105 1.26 -8.53 8.71
N PHE A 106 1.11 -8.29 7.41
CA PHE A 106 1.74 -7.20 6.69
C PHE A 106 0.67 -6.28 6.10
N ALA A 107 0.99 -4.98 5.99
CA ALA A 107 0.13 -4.00 5.32
C ALA A 107 1.02 -2.96 4.62
N ALA A 108 0.80 -2.75 3.33
CA ALA A 108 1.57 -1.79 2.53
C ALA A 108 0.65 -0.76 1.88
N GLU A 109 0.94 0.54 2.05
CA GLU A 109 0.11 1.68 1.59
C GLU A 109 -1.37 1.60 2.04
N ALA A 110 -1.67 0.79 3.07
CA ALA A 110 -3.04 0.44 3.43
C ALA A 110 -3.40 0.79 4.88
N PHE A 111 -2.52 0.55 5.84
CA PHE A 111 -2.83 0.59 7.27
C PHE A 111 -3.48 1.90 7.74
N HIS A 112 -3.07 3.04 7.21
CA HIS A 112 -3.62 4.37 7.55
C HIS A 112 -5.10 4.55 7.17
N TRP A 113 -5.66 3.67 6.33
CA TRP A 113 -7.08 3.70 5.97
C TRP A 113 -7.97 3.05 7.01
N PHE A 114 -7.44 2.06 7.72
CA PHE A 114 -8.21 1.21 8.63
C PHE A 114 -7.61 1.10 10.05
N ALA A 115 -6.65 1.94 10.42
CA ALA A 115 -6.03 1.94 11.74
C ALA A 115 -7.02 2.38 12.82
N THR A 116 -7.81 1.44 13.33
CA THR A 116 -8.77 1.59 14.43
C THR A 116 -8.52 0.54 15.51
N ASN A 117 -9.04 0.75 16.70
CA ASN A 117 -8.95 -0.25 17.78
C ASN A 117 -9.59 -1.60 17.37
N GLU A 118 -10.68 -1.55 16.59
CA GLU A 118 -11.36 -2.74 16.06
C GLU A 118 -10.45 -3.52 15.12
N THR A 119 -9.83 -2.84 14.15
CA THR A 119 -8.89 -3.48 13.20
C THR A 119 -7.66 -4.03 13.91
N VAL A 120 -7.09 -3.30 14.85
CA VAL A 120 -5.92 -3.76 15.60
C VAL A 120 -6.27 -5.01 16.44
N ALA A 121 -7.47 -5.06 17.02
CA ALA A 121 -7.96 -6.26 17.71
C ALA A 121 -8.17 -7.44 16.75
N GLU A 122 -8.67 -7.19 15.55
CA GLU A 122 -8.87 -8.22 14.53
C GLU A 122 -7.53 -8.77 14.00
N ILE A 123 -6.53 -7.90 13.78
CA ILE A 123 -5.16 -8.32 13.46
C ILE A 123 -4.57 -9.17 14.59
N ALA A 124 -4.75 -8.74 15.85
CA ALA A 124 -4.29 -9.50 17.00
C ALA A 124 -4.98 -10.87 17.12
N ARG A 125 -6.26 -10.97 16.76
CA ARG A 125 -7.03 -12.22 16.77
C ARG A 125 -6.43 -13.28 15.83
N VAL A 126 -6.06 -12.91 14.61
CA VAL A 126 -5.53 -13.86 13.62
C VAL A 126 -4.06 -14.20 13.86
N LEU A 127 -3.32 -13.35 14.58
CA LEU A 127 -1.93 -13.60 14.93
C LEU A 127 -1.79 -14.69 15.99
N ARG A 128 -0.84 -15.58 15.80
CA ARG A 128 -0.37 -16.48 16.86
C ARG A 128 0.23 -15.67 18.01
N PRO A 129 0.23 -16.21 19.25
CA PRO A 129 0.93 -15.56 20.38
C PRO A 129 2.38 -15.20 20.00
N GLY A 130 2.77 -13.95 20.24
CA GLY A 130 4.08 -13.43 19.84
C GLY A 130 4.24 -13.13 18.36
N GLY A 131 3.18 -13.25 17.55
CA GLY A 131 3.19 -12.92 16.12
C GLY A 131 3.45 -11.45 15.83
N GLY A 132 3.82 -11.13 14.59
CA GLY A 132 4.30 -9.81 14.19
C GLY A 132 3.36 -9.03 13.27
N LEU A 133 3.46 -7.71 13.31
CA LEU A 133 2.85 -6.78 12.36
C LEU A 133 3.94 -5.97 11.67
N GLY A 134 3.98 -5.99 10.32
CA GLY A 134 4.86 -5.17 9.49
C GLY A 134 4.03 -4.19 8.65
N ILE A 135 4.43 -2.91 8.62
CA ILE A 135 3.68 -1.86 7.92
C ILE A 135 4.65 -1.08 7.04
N PHE A 136 4.27 -0.85 5.76
CA PHE A 136 5.15 -0.22 4.78
C PHE A 136 4.49 0.98 4.11
N TRP A 137 5.27 2.04 3.86
CA TRP A 137 4.86 3.21 3.08
C TRP A 137 6.01 3.78 2.25
N ASN A 138 5.66 4.36 1.12
CA ASN A 138 6.51 5.31 0.41
C ASN A 138 6.14 6.72 0.89
N VAL A 139 7.07 7.43 1.52
CA VAL A 139 6.76 8.64 2.30
C VAL A 139 7.36 9.92 1.75
N ASP A 140 8.38 9.81 0.93
CA ASP A 140 9.07 10.94 0.36
C ASP A 140 9.37 10.65 -1.11
N PHE A 141 9.02 11.61 -1.96
CA PHE A 141 9.19 11.51 -3.39
C PHE A 141 9.94 12.75 -3.83
N GLY A 142 11.21 12.57 -4.18
CA GLY A 142 11.99 13.63 -4.78
C GLY A 142 11.39 14.11 -6.11
N ASP A 143 11.82 15.28 -6.55
CA ASP A 143 11.40 15.81 -7.83
C ASP A 143 11.82 14.89 -8.98
N PRO A 144 10.97 14.73 -10.00
CA PRO A 144 11.31 13.94 -11.17
C PRO A 144 12.39 14.58 -12.02
N GLU A 145 13.25 13.75 -12.58
CA GLU A 145 14.25 14.16 -13.58
C GLU A 145 13.96 13.43 -14.91
N PRO A 146 13.74 14.15 -16.03
CA PRO A 146 13.67 15.63 -16.12
C PRO A 146 12.44 16.23 -15.43
N PRO A 147 12.48 17.53 -15.04
CA PRO A 147 11.34 18.20 -14.41
C PRO A 147 10.15 18.25 -15.39
N MET A 148 8.94 18.15 -14.85
CA MET A 148 7.71 18.07 -15.63
C MET A 148 7.09 19.43 -15.98
N GLY A 149 7.42 20.47 -15.21
CA GLY A 149 6.99 21.85 -15.42
C GLY A 149 5.70 22.23 -14.70
N ASP A 150 5.56 23.53 -14.46
CA ASP A 150 4.48 24.12 -13.64
C ASP A 150 3.06 23.82 -14.14
N GLU A 151 2.88 23.57 -15.45
CA GLU A 151 1.57 23.24 -16.01
C GLU A 151 1.08 21.84 -15.58
N VAL A 152 1.99 20.87 -15.42
CA VAL A 152 1.69 19.53 -14.90
C VAL A 152 1.33 19.63 -13.42
N ASP A 153 2.11 20.38 -12.66
CA ASP A 153 1.85 20.60 -11.23
C ASP A 153 0.46 21.25 -11.03
N GLY A 154 0.11 22.24 -11.85
CA GLY A 154 -1.22 22.85 -11.83
C GLY A 154 -2.37 21.88 -12.10
N VAL A 155 -2.19 20.92 -13.02
CA VAL A 155 -3.19 19.87 -13.29
C VAL A 155 -3.34 18.93 -12.09
N LEU A 156 -2.22 18.54 -11.46
CA LEU A 156 -2.23 17.66 -10.30
C LEU A 156 -2.85 18.35 -9.08
N ASP A 157 -2.50 19.60 -8.82
CA ASP A 157 -3.07 20.40 -7.72
C ASP A 157 -4.58 20.53 -7.83
N GLU A 158 -5.11 20.87 -9.04
CA GLU A 158 -6.55 20.92 -9.30
C GLU A 158 -7.21 19.55 -9.03
N ALA A 159 -6.60 18.47 -9.48
CA ALA A 159 -7.13 17.12 -9.31
C ALA A 159 -7.13 16.69 -7.83
N PHE A 160 -6.06 16.97 -7.10
CA PHE A 160 -5.96 16.67 -5.67
C PHE A 160 -6.95 17.50 -4.84
N ALA A 161 -7.11 18.79 -5.15
CA ALA A 161 -8.09 19.64 -4.49
C ALA A 161 -9.54 19.12 -4.69
N LYS A 162 -9.83 18.55 -5.85
CA LYS A 162 -11.15 18.00 -6.20
C LYS A 162 -11.41 16.62 -5.60
N GLY A 163 -10.41 15.74 -5.62
CA GLY A 163 -10.51 14.35 -5.15
C GLY A 163 -10.33 14.18 -3.63
N GLY A 164 -9.94 15.24 -2.94
CA GLY A 164 -9.68 15.22 -1.49
C GLY A 164 -8.22 14.95 -1.14
N ALA A 165 -7.91 15.01 0.16
CA ALA A 165 -6.56 14.84 0.66
C ALA A 165 -5.99 13.45 0.31
N PRO A 166 -4.74 13.38 -0.19
CA PRO A 166 -4.08 12.10 -0.43
C PRO A 166 -3.97 11.25 0.84
N GLY A 167 -3.98 9.92 0.68
CA GLY A 167 -3.81 9.00 1.80
C GLY A 167 -2.53 9.21 2.60
N ILE A 168 -1.50 9.76 1.96
CA ILE A 168 -0.22 10.10 2.59
C ILE A 168 -0.39 11.08 3.78
N GLU A 169 -1.33 12.02 3.74
CA GLU A 169 -1.58 12.93 4.87
C GLU A 169 -2.05 12.17 6.12
N LYS A 170 -2.88 11.13 5.95
CA LYS A 170 -3.30 10.28 7.08
C LYS A 170 -2.12 9.53 7.69
N MET A 171 -1.21 9.05 6.86
CA MET A 171 0.01 8.39 7.32
C MET A 171 0.93 9.40 8.06
N LEU A 172 1.20 10.58 7.46
CA LEU A 172 2.06 11.61 8.03
C LEU A 172 1.51 12.19 9.34
N SER A 173 0.18 12.18 9.55
CA SER A 173 -0.43 12.62 10.81
C SER A 173 0.02 11.82 12.02
N GLY A 174 0.48 10.57 11.83
CA GLY A 174 0.86 9.65 12.90
C GLY A 174 -0.32 9.09 13.71
N GLU A 175 -1.56 9.48 13.42
CA GLU A 175 -2.76 9.03 14.15
C GLU A 175 -2.94 7.50 14.10
N TRP A 176 -2.42 6.84 13.08
CA TRP A 176 -2.44 5.39 12.92
C TRP A 176 -1.70 4.62 14.03
N ARG A 177 -0.80 5.30 14.77
CA ARG A 177 -0.07 4.70 15.90
C ARG A 177 -0.93 4.51 17.13
N LYS A 178 -1.89 5.40 17.36
CA LYS A 178 -2.73 5.41 18.59
C LYS A 178 -3.44 4.08 18.89
N PRO A 179 -4.08 3.41 17.91
CA PRO A 179 -4.68 2.12 18.17
C PRO A 179 -3.68 1.03 18.56
N LEU A 180 -2.46 1.06 17.99
CA LEU A 180 -1.40 0.12 18.35
C LEU A 180 -0.87 0.40 19.76
N GLU A 181 -0.63 1.66 20.10
CA GLU A 181 -0.19 2.09 21.45
C GLU A 181 -1.20 1.74 22.54
N ALA A 182 -2.49 1.67 22.19
CA ALA A 182 -3.58 1.31 23.11
C ALA A 182 -3.87 -0.20 23.17
N SER A 183 -3.07 -1.03 22.51
CA SER A 183 -3.30 -2.47 22.35
C SER A 183 -2.26 -3.32 23.07
N ALA A 184 -2.29 -4.64 22.82
CA ALA A 184 -1.29 -5.60 23.32
C ALA A 184 -0.02 -5.68 22.45
N PHE A 185 0.11 -4.84 21.41
CA PHE A 185 1.34 -4.77 20.63
C PHE A 185 2.44 -4.04 21.41
N GLY A 186 3.68 -4.48 21.20
CA GLY A 186 4.87 -3.90 21.79
C GLY A 186 5.28 -2.57 21.12
N PRO A 187 6.46 -2.03 21.48
CA PRO A 187 7.02 -0.85 20.84
C PRO A 187 7.21 -1.05 19.33
N LEU A 188 7.05 0.04 18.57
CA LEU A 188 7.33 0.06 17.13
C LEU A 188 8.83 0.13 16.88
N GLY A 189 9.36 -0.82 16.09
CA GLY A 189 10.61 -0.67 15.37
C GLY A 189 10.39 0.10 14.07
N GLU A 190 11.45 0.70 13.54
CA GLU A 190 11.41 1.51 12.32
C GLU A 190 12.70 1.33 11.52
N ALA A 191 12.59 1.26 10.20
CA ALA A 191 13.69 1.38 9.26
C ALA A 191 13.23 2.04 7.98
N ASP A 192 14.16 2.63 7.23
CA ASP A 192 13.88 3.20 5.93
C ASP A 192 15.01 2.93 4.94
N VAL A 193 14.65 3.06 3.66
CA VAL A 193 15.55 2.94 2.51
C VAL A 193 15.19 4.01 1.51
N GLU A 194 16.19 4.73 1.05
CA GLU A 194 16.07 5.66 -0.07
C GLU A 194 16.64 5.02 -1.34
N ARG A 195 15.89 5.10 -2.44
CA ARG A 195 16.30 4.55 -3.73
C ARG A 195 15.80 5.37 -4.90
N VAL A 196 16.56 5.37 -5.98
CA VAL A 196 16.12 5.95 -7.25
C VAL A 196 15.26 4.94 -8.00
N VAL A 197 14.07 5.35 -8.41
CA VAL A 197 13.22 4.60 -9.32
C VAL A 197 13.22 5.24 -10.70
N ARG A 198 13.08 4.39 -11.73
CA ARG A 198 12.95 4.82 -13.13
C ARG A 198 11.60 4.36 -13.66
N ARG A 199 10.94 5.22 -14.42
CA ARG A 199 9.65 4.96 -15.03
C ARG A 199 9.60 5.50 -16.43
N THR A 200 8.95 4.75 -17.31
CA THR A 200 8.54 5.29 -18.61
C THR A 200 7.45 6.34 -18.42
N HIS A 201 7.20 7.16 -19.41
CA HIS A 201 6.07 8.07 -19.46
C HIS A 201 4.75 7.41 -19.07
N ASP A 202 4.43 6.25 -19.65
CA ASP A 202 3.17 5.55 -19.39
C ASP A 202 3.08 5.00 -17.95
N GLN A 203 4.20 4.53 -17.39
CA GLN A 203 4.27 4.10 -15.99
C GLN A 203 4.09 5.28 -15.03
N TRP A 204 4.67 6.44 -15.35
CA TRP A 204 4.48 7.65 -14.55
C TRP A 204 3.01 8.11 -14.57
N LEU A 205 2.39 8.16 -15.76
CA LEU A 205 0.96 8.48 -15.88
C LEU A 205 0.09 7.51 -15.08
N ALA A 206 0.31 6.23 -15.22
CA ALA A 206 -0.41 5.20 -14.47
C ALA A 206 -0.25 5.37 -12.96
N ASN A 207 0.97 5.70 -12.49
CA ASN A 207 1.22 6.00 -11.08
C ASN A 207 0.36 7.19 -10.61
N MET A 208 0.35 8.31 -11.35
CA MET A 208 -0.45 9.49 -11.00
C MET A 208 -1.94 9.20 -10.99
N LEU A 209 -2.46 8.51 -12.01
CA LEU A 209 -3.87 8.14 -12.11
C LEU A 209 -4.33 7.16 -11.03
N SER A 210 -3.40 6.42 -10.40
CA SER A 210 -3.65 5.50 -9.31
C SER A 210 -3.59 6.15 -7.91
N VAL A 211 -3.20 7.43 -7.81
CA VAL A 211 -3.24 8.15 -6.53
C VAL A 211 -4.69 8.29 -6.07
N SER A 212 -4.94 8.00 -4.78
CA SER A 212 -6.29 7.92 -4.21
C SER A 212 -7.17 9.14 -4.53
N SER A 213 -6.60 10.35 -4.50
CA SER A 213 -7.32 11.57 -4.82
C SER A 213 -7.81 11.61 -6.29
N ILE A 214 -7.00 11.10 -7.23
CA ILE A 214 -7.36 11.05 -8.65
C ILE A 214 -8.26 9.84 -8.93
N ALA A 215 -7.95 8.69 -8.33
CA ALA A 215 -8.75 7.48 -8.48
C ALA A 215 -10.19 7.64 -7.97
N SER A 216 -10.43 8.53 -7.00
CA SER A 216 -11.76 8.83 -6.45
C SER A 216 -12.57 9.86 -7.23
N LEU A 217 -12.02 10.46 -8.28
CA LEU A 217 -12.75 11.38 -9.17
C LEU A 217 -13.83 10.63 -9.96
N SER A 218 -14.81 11.40 -10.49
CA SER A 218 -15.73 10.84 -11.48
C SER A 218 -14.96 10.38 -12.73
N ASP A 219 -15.50 9.38 -13.46
CA ASP A 219 -14.85 8.87 -14.67
C ASP A 219 -14.55 10.00 -15.67
N ALA A 220 -15.48 10.97 -15.83
CA ALA A 220 -15.31 12.11 -16.72
C ALA A 220 -14.18 13.05 -16.27
N ASP A 221 -14.08 13.33 -14.96
CA ASP A 221 -13.02 14.18 -14.42
C ASP A 221 -11.66 13.50 -14.51
N ARG A 222 -11.64 12.22 -14.20
CA ARG A 222 -10.42 11.39 -14.28
C ARG A 222 -9.90 11.30 -15.71
N GLU A 223 -10.77 11.09 -16.70
CA GLU A 223 -10.38 11.10 -18.12
C GLU A 223 -9.87 12.47 -18.57
N GLN A 224 -10.48 13.56 -18.09
CA GLN A 224 -10.00 14.93 -18.37
C GLN A 224 -8.60 15.16 -17.81
N VAL A 225 -8.32 14.72 -16.56
CA VAL A 225 -6.98 14.79 -15.95
C VAL A 225 -6.00 13.96 -16.78
N ALA A 226 -6.35 12.72 -17.12
CA ALA A 226 -5.52 11.84 -17.92
C ALA A 226 -5.18 12.42 -19.29
N ALA A 227 -6.15 13.02 -19.98
CA ALA A 227 -5.94 13.65 -21.28
C ALA A 227 -4.98 14.85 -21.19
N ARG A 228 -5.17 15.72 -20.18
CA ARG A 228 -4.26 16.86 -19.96
C ARG A 228 -2.84 16.43 -19.63
N LEU A 229 -2.68 15.42 -18.76
CA LEU A 229 -1.36 14.90 -18.40
C LEU A 229 -0.66 14.24 -19.61
N ARG A 230 -1.38 13.48 -20.44
CA ARG A 230 -0.82 12.89 -21.67
C ARG A 230 -0.32 13.95 -22.67
N GLU A 231 -0.98 15.11 -22.72
CA GLU A 231 -0.58 16.21 -23.60
C GLU A 231 0.64 16.97 -23.06
N LEU A 232 0.69 17.21 -21.76
CA LEU A 232 1.69 18.07 -21.11
C LEU A 232 2.98 17.32 -20.76
N VAL A 233 2.88 16.06 -20.35
CA VAL A 233 4.04 15.29 -19.88
C VAL A 233 4.86 14.78 -21.05
N PRO A 234 6.14 15.16 -21.17
CA PRO A 234 7.00 14.70 -22.25
C PRO A 234 7.14 13.17 -22.29
N ASN A 235 7.12 12.59 -23.50
CA ASN A 235 7.31 11.16 -23.70
C ASN A 235 8.79 10.77 -23.55
N THR A 236 9.24 10.64 -22.32
CA THR A 236 10.61 10.26 -21.97
C THR A 236 10.63 9.35 -20.75
N GLU A 237 11.79 8.88 -20.35
CA GLU A 237 11.98 8.21 -19.05
C GLU A 237 12.18 9.26 -17.96
N TYR A 238 11.61 8.98 -16.81
CA TYR A 238 11.71 9.77 -15.59
C TYR A 238 12.40 8.97 -14.50
N GLN A 239 13.18 9.65 -13.66
CA GLN A 239 13.72 9.08 -12.44
C GLN A 239 13.49 10.04 -11.28
N TRP A 240 13.31 9.50 -10.10
CA TRP A 240 13.21 10.26 -8.85
C TRP A 240 13.57 9.38 -7.65
N SER A 241 13.96 10.03 -6.54
CA SER A 241 14.16 9.33 -5.28
C SER A 241 12.83 8.97 -4.65
N ILE A 242 12.76 7.77 -4.08
CA ILE A 242 11.68 7.36 -3.18
C ILE A 242 12.30 6.93 -1.86
N ARG A 243 11.82 7.50 -0.76
CA ARG A 243 12.08 6.99 0.57
C ARG A 243 10.92 6.08 0.98
N THR A 244 11.26 4.81 1.22
CA THR A 244 10.33 3.80 1.72
C THR A 244 10.61 3.58 3.20
N VAL A 245 9.60 3.66 4.05
CA VAL A 245 9.70 3.37 5.48
C VAL A 245 8.93 2.11 5.82
N ALA A 246 9.44 1.34 6.77
CA ALA A 246 8.74 0.23 7.39
C ALA A 246 8.72 0.37 8.91
N TYR A 247 7.60 -0.03 9.49
CA TYR A 247 7.41 -0.16 10.93
C TYR A 247 7.07 -1.59 11.24
N TRP A 248 7.50 -2.06 12.40
CA TRP A 248 7.10 -3.39 12.87
C TRP A 248 6.90 -3.41 14.38
N THR A 249 6.10 -4.34 14.82
CA THR A 249 5.84 -4.61 16.23
C THR A 249 5.42 -6.06 16.43
N ARG A 250 5.48 -6.56 17.64
CA ARG A 250 5.04 -7.93 17.98
C ARG A 250 3.90 -7.87 19.01
N LEU A 251 2.98 -8.80 18.85
CA LEU A 251 1.94 -9.03 19.86
C LEU A 251 2.59 -9.59 21.13
N ALA A 252 2.21 -9.10 22.28
CA ALA A 252 2.67 -9.67 23.55
C ALA A 252 2.27 -11.16 23.63
N ALA A 253 3.21 -12.00 24.14
CA ALA A 253 2.98 -13.43 24.30
C ALA A 253 1.97 -13.76 25.39
#